data_824a866f1d147099d630690613b16848
#
_entry.id   824a866f1d147099d630690613b16848
#
_cell.length_a   1.000
_cell.length_b   1.000
_cell.length_c   1.000
_cell.angle_alpha   90.00
_cell.angle_beta   90.00
_cell.angle_gamma   90.00
#
_symmetry.space_group_name_H-M   'P 1'
#
loop_
_entity.id
_entity.type
_entity.pdbx_description
1 polymer ?
#
loop_
_entity_poly.entity_id
_entity_poly.type
_entity_poly.pdbx_seq_one_letter_code
_entity_poly.pdbx_strand_id
1 'polypeptide(L)'
;MWNTLTGERYRRLRGHRGIINDIACTRAGNGCFASASDDGRVLFWDAESRYPVDSLEFGYPITCIEFSDDASLLFVGGVDNAIHAMDLATKNRQYSLLGHKDTVSSLALSHAGTRLVSSGLDDSVRVWDVQPFAAAIPAQQPGAPQKSARLIRTLDGMASGFESLLIKARWSPDDEFVACGSADHTLNVWKYVNKHPSGCIFRLTV
;
A
#
# COMPACT_ATOMS: atom_id res chain seq x y z
N MET A 1 14.70 -15.43 -6.34
CA MET A 1 14.40 -16.16 -5.09
C MET A 1 15.70 -16.74 -4.56
N TRP A 2 15.88 -16.63 -3.26
CA TRP A 2 17.08 -17.01 -2.57
C TRP A 2 16.73 -17.97 -1.42
N ASN A 3 17.57 -18.93 -1.15
CA ASN A 3 17.47 -19.75 0.05
C ASN A 3 18.02 -18.93 1.22
N THR A 4 17.21 -18.69 2.25
CA THR A 4 17.60 -17.88 3.41
C THR A 4 18.63 -18.55 4.31
N LEU A 5 18.76 -19.88 4.26
CA LEU A 5 19.73 -20.64 5.05
C LEU A 5 21.08 -20.71 4.37
N THR A 6 21.11 -20.94 3.03
CA THR A 6 22.36 -21.12 2.28
C THR A 6 22.86 -19.85 1.60
N GLY A 7 21.99 -18.83 1.43
CA GLY A 7 22.31 -17.63 0.67
C GLY A 7 22.40 -17.86 -0.84
N GLU A 8 22.06 -19.04 -1.31
CA GLU A 8 22.14 -19.37 -2.73
C GLU A 8 20.88 -18.93 -3.50
N ARG A 9 21.09 -18.39 -4.70
CA ARG A 9 20.02 -18.06 -5.60
C ARG A 9 19.55 -19.31 -6.37
N TYR A 10 18.36 -19.80 -6.07
CA TYR A 10 17.82 -20.96 -6.76
C TYR A 10 16.89 -20.60 -7.92
N ARG A 11 16.34 -19.37 -7.98
CA ARG A 11 15.44 -18.98 -9.08
C ARG A 11 15.51 -17.49 -9.40
N ARG A 12 15.40 -17.16 -10.67
CA ARG A 12 15.17 -15.79 -11.18
C ARG A 12 13.86 -15.79 -11.96
N LEU A 13 12.94 -14.93 -11.54
CA LEU A 13 11.66 -14.72 -12.21
C LEU A 13 11.80 -13.58 -13.23
N ARG A 14 11.16 -13.74 -14.37
CA ARG A 14 11.18 -12.76 -15.44
C ARG A 14 9.79 -12.61 -16.02
N GLY A 15 9.31 -11.38 -16.22
CA GLY A 15 7.99 -11.10 -16.78
C GLY A 15 7.78 -9.61 -17.04
N HIS A 16 8.19 -8.75 -16.11
CA HIS A 16 8.08 -7.30 -16.26
C HIS A 16 9.01 -6.73 -17.34
N ARG A 17 8.58 -5.63 -17.94
CA ARG A 17 9.31 -4.86 -18.95
C ARG A 17 9.80 -3.52 -18.42
N GLY A 18 9.34 -3.08 -17.25
CA GLY A 18 9.74 -1.87 -16.54
C GLY A 18 10.39 -2.16 -15.20
N ILE A 19 10.70 -1.11 -14.46
CA ILE A 19 11.24 -1.19 -13.09
C ILE A 19 10.20 -1.83 -12.20
N ILE A 20 10.62 -2.73 -11.32
CA ILE A 20 9.76 -3.33 -10.30
C ILE A 20 9.86 -2.46 -9.05
N ASN A 21 8.75 -1.84 -8.67
CA ASN A 21 8.68 -0.88 -7.57
C ASN A 21 8.34 -1.53 -6.24
N ASP A 22 7.52 -2.59 -6.26
CA ASP A 22 7.06 -3.22 -5.03
C ASP A 22 6.75 -4.70 -5.22
N ILE A 23 6.81 -5.44 -4.10
CA ILE A 23 6.48 -6.86 -4.03
C ILE A 23 5.69 -7.09 -2.74
N ALA A 24 4.54 -7.76 -2.87
CA ALA A 24 3.71 -8.18 -1.75
C ALA A 24 3.55 -9.70 -1.75
N CYS A 25 3.54 -10.29 -0.55
CA CYS A 25 3.29 -11.71 -0.34
C CYS A 25 1.95 -11.89 0.39
N THR A 26 1.23 -12.96 0.06
CA THR A 26 0.02 -13.31 0.81
C THR A 26 0.38 -13.79 2.21
N ARG A 27 -0.43 -13.41 3.20
CA ARG A 27 -0.29 -13.92 4.58
C ARG A 27 -0.79 -15.35 4.73
N ALA A 28 -1.58 -15.83 3.78
CA ALA A 28 -2.17 -17.17 3.79
C ALA A 28 -1.15 -18.33 3.63
N GLY A 29 0.13 -18.02 3.41
CA GLY A 29 1.20 -19.04 3.36
C GLY A 29 1.15 -19.98 2.15
N ASN A 30 0.41 -19.65 1.11
CA ASN A 30 0.22 -20.46 -0.09
C ASN A 30 1.34 -20.29 -1.16
N GLY A 31 2.44 -19.61 -0.82
CA GLY A 31 3.55 -19.36 -1.73
C GLY A 31 3.28 -18.36 -2.86
N CYS A 32 2.09 -17.72 -2.87
CA CYS A 32 1.73 -16.73 -3.87
C CYS A 32 2.24 -15.34 -3.48
N PHE A 33 2.70 -14.58 -4.46
CA PHE A 33 3.10 -13.20 -4.30
C PHE A 33 2.83 -12.40 -5.57
N ALA A 34 2.80 -11.08 -5.45
CA ALA A 34 2.59 -10.18 -6.56
C ALA A 34 3.75 -9.17 -6.66
N SER A 35 4.00 -8.66 -7.85
CA SER A 35 4.97 -7.59 -8.11
C SER A 35 4.34 -6.48 -8.93
N ALA A 36 4.66 -5.24 -8.60
CA ALA A 36 4.19 -4.03 -9.27
C ALA A 36 5.32 -3.36 -10.04
N SER A 37 5.01 -2.78 -11.20
CA SER A 37 6.03 -2.22 -12.09
C SER A 37 5.58 -0.97 -12.84
N ASP A 38 6.58 -0.21 -13.29
CA ASP A 38 6.40 0.93 -14.20
C ASP A 38 5.83 0.55 -15.56
N ASP A 39 5.83 -0.75 -15.91
CA ASP A 39 5.19 -1.22 -17.14
C ASP A 39 3.65 -1.22 -17.08
N GLY A 40 3.08 -0.72 -15.96
CA GLY A 40 1.65 -0.61 -15.74
C GLY A 40 0.97 -1.94 -15.40
N ARG A 41 1.74 -2.93 -14.97
CA ARG A 41 1.24 -4.26 -14.66
C ARG A 41 1.52 -4.64 -13.22
N VAL A 42 0.62 -5.44 -12.69
CA VAL A 42 0.86 -6.28 -11.53
C VAL A 42 0.93 -7.73 -12.02
N LEU A 43 2.03 -8.42 -11.75
CA LEU A 43 2.19 -9.83 -12.08
C LEU A 43 2.07 -10.68 -10.83
N PHE A 44 1.32 -11.76 -10.93
CA PHE A 44 1.16 -12.76 -9.88
C PHE A 44 2.09 -13.93 -10.14
N TRP A 45 2.68 -14.43 -9.07
CA TRP A 45 3.69 -15.47 -9.10
C TRP A 45 3.35 -16.57 -8.12
N ASP A 46 3.70 -17.76 -8.51
CA ASP A 46 3.78 -18.92 -7.65
C ASP A 46 5.26 -19.24 -7.38
N ALA A 47 5.61 -19.58 -6.15
CA ALA A 47 6.98 -19.94 -5.79
C ALA A 47 7.54 -21.10 -6.61
N GLU A 48 6.69 -21.97 -7.15
CA GLU A 48 7.10 -23.12 -7.95
C GLU A 48 7.19 -22.82 -9.46
N SER A 49 6.54 -21.77 -9.94
CA SER A 49 6.54 -21.36 -11.34
C SER A 49 7.73 -20.46 -11.69
N ARG A 50 8.20 -20.55 -12.93
CA ARG A 50 9.20 -19.63 -13.51
C ARG A 50 8.60 -18.40 -14.16
N TYR A 51 7.33 -18.51 -14.56
CA TYR A 51 6.60 -17.49 -15.28
C TYR A 51 5.46 -16.96 -14.42
N PRO A 52 5.00 -15.73 -14.66
CA PRO A 52 3.85 -15.23 -13.96
C PRO A 52 2.64 -16.13 -14.25
N VAL A 53 1.87 -16.42 -13.21
CA VAL A 53 0.66 -17.26 -13.32
C VAL A 53 -0.55 -16.44 -13.72
N ASP A 54 -0.51 -15.13 -13.47
CA ASP A 54 -1.60 -14.21 -13.78
C ASP A 54 -1.11 -12.75 -13.84
N SER A 55 -1.97 -11.83 -14.33
CA SER A 55 -1.65 -10.40 -14.39
C SER A 55 -2.87 -9.50 -14.29
N LEU A 56 -2.67 -8.28 -13.79
CA LEU A 56 -3.59 -7.15 -13.89
C LEU A 56 -2.90 -6.02 -14.67
N GLU A 57 -3.64 -5.34 -15.54
CA GLU A 57 -3.14 -4.23 -16.36
C GLU A 57 -3.85 -2.93 -15.97
N PHE A 58 -3.09 -1.86 -15.72
CA PHE A 58 -3.59 -0.56 -15.31
C PHE A 58 -3.35 0.53 -16.34
N GLY A 59 -2.36 0.36 -17.23
CA GLY A 59 -2.00 1.34 -18.25
C GLY A 59 -1.20 2.54 -17.76
N TYR A 60 -0.81 2.56 -16.47
CA TYR A 60 0.04 3.58 -15.84
C TYR A 60 0.96 2.93 -14.81
N PRO A 61 2.10 3.56 -14.45
CA PRO A 61 3.05 3.03 -13.48
C PRO A 61 2.41 2.71 -12.12
N ILE A 62 2.67 1.52 -11.61
CA ILE A 62 2.25 1.07 -10.28
C ILE A 62 3.45 1.15 -9.34
N THR A 63 3.28 1.84 -8.23
CA THR A 63 4.35 2.16 -7.28
C THR A 63 4.33 1.27 -6.04
N CYS A 64 3.16 0.79 -5.63
CA CYS A 64 3.00 -0.01 -4.42
C CYS A 64 1.79 -0.92 -4.48
N ILE A 65 1.90 -2.06 -3.81
CA ILE A 65 0.83 -3.07 -3.69
C ILE A 65 0.81 -3.66 -2.29
N GLU A 66 -0.36 -4.13 -1.84
CA GLU A 66 -0.52 -4.87 -0.59
C GLU A 66 -1.72 -5.82 -0.69
N PHE A 67 -1.60 -7.05 -0.22
CA PHE A 67 -2.74 -7.98 -0.14
C PHE A 67 -3.62 -7.69 1.06
N SER A 68 -4.92 -7.98 0.95
CA SER A 68 -5.78 -8.15 2.12
C SER A 68 -5.35 -9.38 2.93
N ASP A 69 -5.76 -9.44 4.19
CA ASP A 69 -5.35 -10.51 5.10
C ASP A 69 -5.80 -11.90 4.62
N ASP A 70 -7.00 -11.97 4.06
CA ASP A 70 -7.60 -13.17 3.47
C ASP A 70 -7.17 -13.44 2.02
N ALA A 71 -6.32 -12.58 1.45
CA ALA A 71 -5.89 -12.62 0.05
C ALA A 71 -7.04 -12.59 -0.98
N SER A 72 -8.22 -12.07 -0.62
CA SER A 72 -9.32 -11.88 -1.57
C SER A 72 -9.17 -10.60 -2.39
N LEU A 73 -8.50 -9.59 -1.83
CA LEU A 73 -8.25 -8.30 -2.47
C LEU A 73 -6.75 -8.03 -2.60
N LEU A 74 -6.42 -7.27 -3.63
CA LEU A 74 -5.13 -6.60 -3.77
C LEU A 74 -5.35 -5.08 -3.77
N PHE A 75 -4.70 -4.37 -2.86
CA PHE A 75 -4.63 -2.92 -2.88
C PHE A 75 -3.49 -2.49 -3.78
N VAL A 76 -3.78 -1.60 -4.72
CA VAL A 76 -2.84 -1.14 -5.75
C VAL A 76 -2.81 0.38 -5.73
N GLY A 77 -1.63 0.95 -5.52
CA GLY A 77 -1.38 2.38 -5.58
C GLY A 77 -0.43 2.73 -6.73
N GLY A 78 -0.61 3.89 -7.33
CA GLY A 78 0.16 4.33 -8.48
C GLY A 78 0.16 5.84 -8.64
N VAL A 79 0.51 6.28 -9.85
CA VAL A 79 0.61 7.69 -10.22
C VAL A 79 -0.73 8.37 -10.48
N ASP A 80 -1.82 7.64 -10.37
CA ASP A 80 -3.19 8.17 -10.51
C ASP A 80 -3.78 8.72 -9.19
N ASN A 81 -2.96 8.78 -8.13
CA ASN A 81 -3.30 9.35 -6.81
C ASN A 81 -4.39 8.59 -6.05
N ALA A 82 -4.77 7.41 -6.52
CA ALA A 82 -5.79 6.57 -5.91
C ALA A 82 -5.22 5.24 -5.44
N ILE A 83 -5.88 4.61 -4.48
CA ILE A 83 -5.61 3.24 -4.10
C ILE A 83 -6.81 2.40 -4.54
N HIS A 84 -6.60 1.44 -5.41
CA HIS A 84 -7.64 0.57 -5.94
C HIS A 84 -7.64 -0.75 -5.20
N ALA A 85 -8.80 -1.15 -4.69
CA ALA A 85 -9.02 -2.50 -4.17
C ALA A 85 -9.52 -3.38 -5.32
N MET A 86 -8.66 -4.28 -5.76
CA MET A 86 -8.93 -5.23 -6.85
C MET A 86 -9.35 -6.55 -6.27
N ASP A 87 -10.51 -7.04 -6.65
CA ASP A 87 -10.97 -8.39 -6.33
C ASP A 87 -10.20 -9.40 -7.20
N LEU A 88 -9.52 -10.34 -6.56
CA LEU A 88 -8.63 -11.29 -7.25
C LEU A 88 -9.38 -12.41 -7.96
N ALA A 89 -10.59 -12.74 -7.53
CA ALA A 89 -11.41 -13.77 -8.17
C ALA A 89 -12.03 -13.25 -9.47
N THR A 90 -12.57 -12.01 -9.44
CA THR A 90 -13.26 -11.41 -10.57
C THR A 90 -12.37 -10.52 -11.43
N LYS A 91 -11.18 -10.12 -10.93
CA LYS A 91 -10.25 -9.15 -11.51
C LYS A 91 -10.85 -7.76 -11.71
N ASN A 92 -11.96 -7.48 -11.06
CA ASN A 92 -12.63 -6.20 -11.11
C ASN A 92 -12.23 -5.30 -9.94
N ARG A 93 -12.26 -4.01 -10.19
CA ARG A 93 -12.11 -3.02 -9.12
C ARG A 93 -13.37 -3.01 -8.26
N GLN A 94 -13.24 -3.36 -6.99
CA GLN A 94 -14.33 -3.38 -6.04
C GLN A 94 -14.66 -1.97 -5.52
N TYR A 95 -13.62 -1.22 -5.14
CA TYR A 95 -13.72 0.19 -4.74
C TYR A 95 -12.37 0.91 -4.89
N SER A 96 -12.39 2.23 -4.71
CA SER A 96 -11.17 3.05 -4.66
C SER A 96 -11.14 3.91 -3.41
N LEU A 97 -9.97 4.06 -2.83
CA LEU A 97 -9.69 4.97 -1.71
C LEU A 97 -9.14 6.26 -2.31
N LEU A 98 -9.97 7.30 -2.29
CA LEU A 98 -9.66 8.60 -2.88
C LEU A 98 -9.27 9.60 -1.80
N GLY A 99 -8.23 10.38 -2.05
CA GLY A 99 -7.83 11.42 -1.09
C GLY A 99 -6.40 11.91 -1.24
N HIS A 100 -5.44 11.06 -1.65
CA HIS A 100 -4.12 11.55 -2.00
C HIS A 100 -4.21 12.55 -3.16
N LYS A 101 -3.34 13.55 -3.13
CA LYS A 101 -3.26 14.59 -4.16
C LYS A 101 -2.13 14.36 -5.15
N ASP A 102 -1.29 13.39 -4.88
CA ASP A 102 -0.15 13.00 -5.69
C ASP A 102 0.07 11.48 -5.55
N THR A 103 1.04 10.97 -6.28
CA THR A 103 1.44 9.56 -6.36
C THR A 103 1.47 8.88 -4.99
N VAL A 104 0.83 7.74 -4.87
CA VAL A 104 0.89 6.89 -3.68
C VAL A 104 2.22 6.13 -3.71
N SER A 105 3.07 6.31 -2.70
CA SER A 105 4.42 5.74 -2.67
C SER A 105 4.54 4.44 -1.88
N SER A 106 3.64 4.19 -0.95
CA SER A 106 3.65 2.95 -0.17
C SER A 106 2.29 2.57 0.40
N LEU A 107 2.12 1.27 0.58
CA LEU A 107 0.97 0.66 1.26
C LEU A 107 1.48 -0.31 2.33
N ALA A 108 0.76 -0.42 3.44
CA ALA A 108 0.97 -1.48 4.42
C ALA A 108 -0.33 -1.79 5.17
N LEU A 109 -0.67 -3.07 5.23
CA LEU A 109 -1.82 -3.56 5.98
C LEU A 109 -1.46 -3.69 7.45
N SER A 110 -2.36 -3.31 8.35
CA SER A 110 -2.25 -3.55 9.79
C SER A 110 -2.14 -5.04 10.10
N HIS A 111 -1.58 -5.40 11.26
CA HIS A 111 -1.47 -6.80 11.65
C HIS A 111 -2.85 -7.47 11.79
N ALA A 112 -3.83 -6.73 12.30
CA ALA A 112 -5.21 -7.20 12.41
C ALA A 112 -5.97 -7.28 11.07
N GLY A 113 -5.36 -6.86 9.93
CA GLY A 113 -5.98 -6.92 8.60
C GLY A 113 -7.12 -5.93 8.37
N THR A 114 -7.41 -5.05 9.34
CA THR A 114 -8.59 -4.17 9.30
C THR A 114 -8.34 -2.78 8.74
N ARG A 115 -7.06 -2.37 8.69
CA ARG A 115 -6.63 -1.03 8.29
C ARG A 115 -5.47 -1.06 7.34
N LEU A 116 -5.48 -0.10 6.43
CA LEU A 116 -4.39 0.13 5.49
C LEU A 116 -3.76 1.49 5.80
N VAL A 117 -2.44 1.58 5.85
CA VAL A 117 -1.72 2.83 5.84
C VAL A 117 -1.13 3.07 4.46
N SER A 118 -1.20 4.30 3.99
CA SER A 118 -0.56 4.75 2.75
C SER A 118 0.29 5.98 2.98
N SER A 119 1.39 6.12 2.27
CA SER A 119 2.11 7.38 2.10
C SER A 119 2.03 7.84 0.66
N GLY A 120 2.04 9.14 0.44
CA GLY A 120 2.02 9.74 -0.88
C GLY A 120 3.02 10.89 -1.02
N LEU A 121 3.30 11.29 -2.26
CA LEU A 121 4.15 12.45 -2.57
C LEU A 121 3.45 13.78 -2.23
N ASP A 122 2.23 13.73 -1.72
CA ASP A 122 1.43 14.87 -1.24
C ASP A 122 1.71 15.23 0.23
N ASP A 123 2.87 14.84 0.78
CA ASP A 123 3.30 15.09 2.16
C ASP A 123 2.37 14.48 3.22
N SER A 124 1.56 13.51 2.85
CA SER A 124 0.60 12.92 3.77
C SER A 124 0.75 11.41 3.94
N VAL A 125 0.56 10.96 5.17
CA VAL A 125 0.32 9.56 5.49
C VAL A 125 -1.15 9.42 5.86
N ARG A 126 -1.83 8.42 5.32
CA ARG A 126 -3.27 8.22 5.52
C ARG A 126 -3.57 6.84 6.03
N VAL A 127 -4.56 6.78 6.92
CA VAL A 127 -5.08 5.52 7.48
C VAL A 127 -6.51 5.32 6.98
N TRP A 128 -6.75 4.13 6.43
CA TRP A 128 -8.00 3.74 5.79
C TRP A 128 -8.62 2.53 6.48
N ASP A 129 -9.94 2.50 6.54
CA ASP A 129 -10.70 1.32 6.92
C ASP A 129 -10.87 0.43 5.68
N VAL A 130 -10.35 -0.80 5.74
CA VAL A 130 -10.43 -1.75 4.64
C VAL A 130 -11.29 -2.97 4.96
N GLN A 131 -12.04 -2.93 6.05
CA GLN A 131 -12.97 -3.99 6.40
C GLN A 131 -14.03 -4.19 5.30
N PRO A 132 -14.47 -5.43 5.04
CA PRO A 132 -15.45 -5.72 3.99
C PRO A 132 -16.77 -4.94 4.13
N PHE A 133 -17.21 -4.70 5.35
CA PHE A 133 -18.47 -4.03 5.68
C PHE A 133 -18.28 -2.62 6.24
N ALA A 134 -17.13 -1.97 5.99
CA ALA A 134 -16.96 -0.58 6.38
C ALA A 134 -18.08 0.26 5.76
N ALA A 135 -18.72 1.09 6.58
CA ALA A 135 -19.90 1.84 6.18
C ALA A 135 -19.67 2.63 4.88
N ALA A 136 -20.52 2.39 3.89
CA ALA A 136 -20.60 3.27 2.75
C ALA A 136 -20.98 4.68 3.25
N ILE A 137 -20.21 5.71 2.90
CA ILE A 137 -20.65 7.09 3.20
C ILE A 137 -21.96 7.35 2.49
N PRO A 138 -22.92 8.02 3.16
CA PRO A 138 -24.05 8.64 2.46
C PRO A 138 -23.52 9.52 1.32
N ALA A 139 -24.19 9.46 0.17
CA ALA A 139 -23.84 10.24 -1.00
C ALA A 139 -23.55 11.70 -0.60
N GLN A 140 -22.34 12.17 -0.83
CA GLN A 140 -21.95 13.54 -0.53
C GLN A 140 -22.69 14.51 -1.46
N GLN A 141 -22.99 15.68 -0.94
CA GLN A 141 -23.65 16.74 -1.72
C GLN A 141 -22.84 17.04 -2.99
N PRO A 142 -23.49 17.33 -4.13
CA PRO A 142 -22.82 17.71 -5.36
C PRO A 142 -21.89 18.91 -5.13
N GLY A 143 -20.60 18.74 -5.43
CA GLY A 143 -19.58 19.81 -5.30
C GLY A 143 -18.66 19.72 -4.08
N ALA A 144 -18.85 18.79 -3.16
CA ALA A 144 -17.88 18.55 -2.09
C ALA A 144 -16.65 17.77 -2.62
N PRO A 145 -15.42 18.07 -2.14
CA PRO A 145 -14.25 17.28 -2.53
C PRO A 145 -14.48 15.82 -2.12
N GLN A 146 -14.27 14.91 -3.07
CA GLN A 146 -14.47 13.47 -2.86
C GLN A 146 -13.45 12.95 -1.80
N LYS A 147 -13.83 13.03 -0.53
CA LYS A 147 -13.17 12.30 0.53
C LYS A 147 -13.70 10.87 0.51
N SER A 148 -12.79 9.90 0.45
CA SER A 148 -13.22 8.51 0.56
C SER A 148 -13.87 8.27 1.92
N ALA A 149 -15.00 7.57 1.91
CA ALA A 149 -15.71 7.07 3.06
C ALA A 149 -14.83 6.34 4.07
N ARG A 150 -13.84 5.69 3.54
CA ARG A 150 -12.97 4.81 4.27
C ARG A 150 -11.76 5.52 4.88
N LEU A 151 -11.59 6.83 4.66
CA LEU A 151 -10.51 7.60 5.26
C LEU A 151 -10.79 7.83 6.75
N ILE A 152 -10.03 7.14 7.59
CA ILE A 152 -10.11 7.30 9.04
C ILE A 152 -9.34 8.55 9.48
N ARG A 153 -8.11 8.71 8.97
CA ARG A 153 -7.21 9.78 9.42
C ARG A 153 -6.17 10.15 8.37
N THR A 154 -5.80 11.42 8.36
CA THR A 154 -4.57 11.92 7.74
C THR A 154 -3.57 12.23 8.85
N LEU A 155 -2.35 11.76 8.69
CA LEU A 155 -1.24 11.98 9.61
C LEU A 155 -0.29 12.97 8.92
N ASP A 156 -0.10 14.12 9.55
CA ASP A 156 0.73 15.20 9.03
C ASP A 156 2.13 15.16 9.64
N GLY A 157 3.08 15.86 9.00
CA GLY A 157 4.46 16.02 9.50
C GLY A 157 5.51 15.29 8.67
N MET A 158 5.13 14.52 7.66
CA MET A 158 6.04 14.02 6.65
C MET A 158 6.31 15.12 5.61
N ALA A 159 7.55 15.24 5.16
CA ALA A 159 7.90 16.02 3.98
C ALA A 159 8.29 15.05 2.87
N SER A 160 7.73 15.22 1.68
CA SER A 160 8.14 14.53 0.48
C SER A 160 9.25 15.31 -0.22
N GLY A 161 10.18 14.60 -0.83
CA GLY A 161 11.27 15.14 -1.62
C GLY A 161 11.38 14.37 -2.93
N PHE A 162 12.37 14.73 -3.75
CA PHE A 162 12.56 14.10 -5.06
C PHE A 162 12.76 12.57 -5.00
N GLU A 163 13.23 12.04 -3.85
CA GLU A 163 13.47 10.61 -3.63
C GLU A 163 12.36 9.92 -2.82
N SER A 164 11.22 10.56 -2.64
CA SER A 164 10.16 10.11 -1.72
C SER A 164 9.47 8.81 -2.15
N LEU A 165 9.68 8.33 -3.37
CA LEU A 165 9.22 7.00 -3.80
C LEU A 165 9.82 5.85 -2.98
N LEU A 166 10.97 6.08 -2.34
CA LEU A 166 11.63 5.10 -1.48
C LEU A 166 11.13 5.13 -0.02
N ILE A 167 10.38 6.17 0.34
CA ILE A 167 9.85 6.33 1.70
C ILE A 167 8.66 5.40 1.88
N LYS A 168 8.72 4.57 2.92
CA LYS A 168 7.70 3.58 3.22
C LYS A 168 7.09 3.84 4.59
N ALA A 169 5.77 3.88 4.66
CA ALA A 169 5.03 3.87 5.93
C ALA A 169 4.79 2.42 6.38
N ARG A 170 4.86 2.17 7.69
CA ARG A 170 4.65 0.84 8.27
C ARG A 170 3.89 0.92 9.60
N TRP A 171 3.14 -0.12 9.88
CA TRP A 171 2.53 -0.37 11.18
C TRP A 171 3.53 -1.00 12.14
N SER A 172 3.39 -0.73 13.44
CA SER A 172 3.99 -1.55 14.48
C SER A 172 3.28 -2.91 14.58
N PRO A 173 3.93 -3.95 15.13
CA PRO A 173 3.33 -5.29 15.22
C PRO A 173 2.05 -5.37 16.06
N ASP A 174 1.85 -4.43 16.98
CA ASP A 174 0.69 -4.29 17.85
C ASP A 174 -0.41 -3.38 17.29
N ASP A 175 -0.23 -2.84 16.07
CA ASP A 175 -1.11 -1.87 15.42
C ASP A 175 -1.33 -0.57 16.22
N GLU A 176 -0.49 -0.29 17.23
CA GLU A 176 -0.60 0.93 18.03
C GLU A 176 0.10 2.14 17.40
N PHE A 177 1.10 1.90 16.56
CA PHE A 177 1.90 2.97 15.97
C PHE A 177 1.98 2.84 14.44
N VAL A 178 2.11 3.99 13.81
CA VAL A 178 2.50 4.12 12.40
C VAL A 178 3.81 4.87 12.37
N ALA A 179 4.78 4.37 11.61
CA ALA A 179 6.07 5.03 11.40
C ALA A 179 6.28 5.30 9.91
N CYS A 180 6.86 6.44 9.59
CA CYS A 180 7.21 6.82 8.22
C CYS A 180 8.47 7.69 8.22
N GLY A 181 9.39 7.41 7.29
CA GLY A 181 10.50 8.29 7.01
C GLY A 181 10.02 9.61 6.40
N SER A 182 10.92 10.59 6.31
CA SER A 182 10.64 11.89 5.73
C SER A 182 11.88 12.42 5.01
N ALA A 183 11.69 13.17 3.93
CA ALA A 183 12.78 13.74 3.14
C ALA A 183 13.55 14.84 3.90
N ASP A 184 13.03 15.34 5.00
CA ASP A 184 13.69 16.30 5.89
C ASP A 184 14.63 15.64 6.91
N HIS A 185 15.07 14.41 6.65
CA HIS A 185 15.96 13.62 7.52
C HIS A 185 15.34 13.27 8.87
N THR A 186 14.00 13.23 8.97
CA THR A 186 13.31 12.86 10.20
C THR A 186 12.58 11.53 10.06
N LEU A 187 12.40 10.83 11.17
CA LEU A 187 11.48 9.72 11.32
C LEU A 187 10.27 10.21 12.10
N ASN A 188 9.10 10.09 11.52
CA ASN A 188 7.85 10.43 12.18
C ASN A 188 7.15 9.17 12.69
N VAL A 189 6.72 9.20 13.94
CA VAL A 189 5.96 8.13 14.58
C VAL A 189 4.68 8.70 15.17
N TRP A 190 3.55 8.13 14.78
CA TRP A 190 2.23 8.51 15.28
C TRP A 190 1.63 7.36 16.07
N LYS A 191 1.09 7.68 17.25
CA LYS A 191 0.27 6.71 17.98
C LYS A 191 -1.12 6.65 17.38
N TYR A 192 -1.53 5.47 16.98
CA TYR A 192 -2.86 5.22 16.49
C TYR A 192 -3.77 4.86 17.67
N VAL A 193 -4.60 5.79 18.12
CA VAL A 193 -5.61 5.54 19.16
C VAL A 193 -7.00 5.72 18.54
N ASN A 194 -7.86 4.74 18.73
CA ASN A 194 -9.18 4.66 18.09
C ASN A 194 -10.12 5.86 18.37
N LYS A 195 -9.83 6.75 19.33
CA LYS A 195 -10.79 7.75 19.82
C LYS A 195 -10.29 9.19 19.88
N HIS A 196 -8.98 9.50 19.70
CA HIS A 196 -8.48 10.87 19.79
C HIS A 196 -7.41 11.18 18.73
N PRO A 197 -7.38 12.40 18.19
CA PRO A 197 -6.32 12.82 17.29
C PRO A 197 -5.02 12.97 18.11
N SER A 198 -4.17 11.95 18.08
CA SER A 198 -2.80 12.13 18.54
C SER A 198 -2.00 12.69 17.37
N GLY A 199 -1.46 13.89 17.51
CA GLY A 199 -0.44 14.41 16.60
C GLY A 199 0.78 13.49 16.54
N CYS A 200 1.76 13.84 15.72
CA CYS A 200 3.06 13.17 15.71
C CYS A 200 3.61 13.13 17.15
N ILE A 201 3.84 11.91 17.69
CA ILE A 201 4.28 11.75 19.08
C ILE A 201 5.78 11.87 19.19
N PHE A 202 6.50 11.35 18.19
CA PHE A 202 7.95 11.41 18.15
C PHE A 202 8.39 11.82 16.75
N ARG A 203 9.18 12.87 16.69
CA ARG A 203 9.95 13.27 15.52
C ARG A 203 11.41 13.14 15.88
N LEU A 204 12.07 12.14 15.30
CA LEU A 204 13.50 11.89 15.52
C LEU A 204 14.26 12.43 14.33
N THR A 205 15.19 13.33 14.57
CA THR A 205 16.18 13.77 13.57
C THR A 205 17.39 12.83 13.66
N VAL A 206 17.82 12.28 12.55
CA VAL A 206 19.00 11.42 12.43
C VAL A 206 20.19 12.24 12.01
#